data_9e927b1365e0428cf8a8d99416ebe4b8
#
_entry.id   9e927b1365e0428cf8a8d99416ebe4b8
#
_cell.length_a   1.000
_cell.length_b   1.000
_cell.length_c   1.000
_cell.angle_alpha   90.00
_cell.angle_beta   90.00
_cell.angle_gamma   90.00
#
_symmetry.space_group_name_H-M   'P 1'
#
loop_
_entity.id
_entity.type
_entity.pdbx_description
1 polymer ?
#
loop_
_entity_poly.entity_id
_entity_poly.type
_entity_poly.pdbx_seq_one_letter_code
_entity_poly.pdbx_strand_id
1 'polypeptide(L)'
;MKRKFRWIDLALLPFGLCVLFLLLLGKLFGLTYKQISVVFNLWVQGAVLALSGLAPFVIAVYKMMESFSMWWLLLSAVLLVYGIAYVYAFIKMLQHYHLPFNAAFDLCVDDMERLAMKWHTTYQMVNLIIFILFYLILLGLNILISYYLYSL
;
A
#
# COMPACT_ATOMS: atom_id res chain seq x y z
N MET A 1 23.06 34.08 4.61
CA MET A 1 23.32 32.79 3.92
C MET A 1 21.99 32.24 3.40
N LYS A 2 21.70 32.34 2.07
CA LYS A 2 20.45 31.80 1.47
C LYS A 2 20.56 30.29 1.45
N ARG A 3 19.77 29.58 2.28
CA ARG A 3 19.62 28.12 2.25
C ARG A 3 19.11 27.74 0.85
N LYS A 4 19.94 27.04 0.05
CA LYS A 4 19.45 26.52 -1.22
C LYS A 4 18.31 25.56 -0.93
N PHE A 5 17.11 25.88 -1.41
CA PHE A 5 15.93 25.02 -1.36
C PHE A 5 16.27 23.69 -2.04
N ARG A 6 16.27 22.60 -1.28
CA ARG A 6 16.53 21.25 -1.78
C ARG A 6 15.18 20.52 -1.93
N TRP A 7 15.06 19.70 -2.94
CA TRP A 7 13.88 18.84 -3.16
C TRP A 7 13.48 18.04 -1.92
N ILE A 8 14.44 17.75 -1.06
CA ILE A 8 14.24 17.09 0.24
C ILE A 8 13.35 17.93 1.17
N ASP A 9 13.44 19.26 1.11
CA ASP A 9 12.61 20.16 1.94
C ASP A 9 11.14 20.12 1.50
N LEU A 10 10.87 19.79 0.23
CA LEU A 10 9.52 19.61 -0.31
C LEU A 10 8.85 18.35 0.26
N ALA A 11 9.61 17.30 0.58
CA ALA A 11 9.08 16.05 1.14
C ALA A 11 8.72 16.17 2.63
N LEU A 12 9.30 17.14 3.35
CA LEU A 12 9.05 17.33 4.78
C LEU A 12 7.60 17.75 5.07
N LEU A 13 6.99 18.54 4.21
CA LEU A 13 5.63 19.03 4.41
C LEU A 13 4.59 17.90 4.28
N PRO A 14 4.52 17.14 3.17
CA PRO A 14 3.58 16.02 3.07
C PRO A 14 3.88 14.93 4.10
N PHE A 15 5.15 14.64 4.42
CA PHE A 15 5.50 13.72 5.49
C PHE A 15 4.97 14.18 6.84
N GLY A 16 5.15 15.47 7.18
CA GLY A 16 4.61 16.05 8.42
C GLY A 16 3.10 15.97 8.51
N LEU A 17 2.37 16.18 7.40
CA LEU A 17 0.92 16.01 7.32
C LEU A 17 0.50 14.57 7.58
N CYS A 18 1.22 13.59 7.03
CA CYS A 18 0.95 12.17 7.28
C CYS A 18 1.18 11.80 8.75
N VAL A 19 2.26 12.29 9.36
CA VAL A 19 2.52 12.09 10.79
C VAL A 19 1.41 12.69 11.63
N LEU A 20 0.99 13.92 11.32
CA LEU A 20 -0.12 14.60 12.02
C LEU A 20 -1.42 13.79 11.88
N PHE A 21 -1.75 13.32 10.68
CA PHE A 21 -2.92 12.48 10.43
C PHE A 21 -2.89 11.20 11.29
N LEU A 22 -1.75 10.50 11.33
CA LEU A 22 -1.59 9.30 12.16
C LEU A 22 -1.68 9.61 13.66
N LEU A 23 -1.15 10.75 14.12
CA LEU A 23 -1.29 11.18 15.51
C LEU A 23 -2.76 11.46 15.88
N LEU A 24 -3.51 12.11 14.99
CA LEU A 24 -4.95 12.36 15.19
C LEU A 24 -5.74 11.06 15.25
N LEU A 25 -5.47 10.12 14.33
CA LEU A 25 -6.09 8.79 14.35
C LEU A 25 -5.70 8.03 15.63
N GLY A 26 -4.43 8.04 16.01
CA GLY A 26 -3.97 7.40 17.25
C GLY A 26 -4.71 7.92 18.47
N LYS A 27 -4.87 9.25 18.56
CA LYS A 27 -5.65 9.89 19.65
C LYS A 27 -7.13 9.46 19.63
N LEU A 28 -7.73 9.33 18.45
CA LEU A 28 -9.13 8.92 18.30
C LEU A 28 -9.35 7.48 18.77
N PHE A 29 -8.41 6.57 18.50
CA PHE A 29 -8.50 5.15 18.85
C PHE A 29 -7.78 4.77 20.15
N GLY A 30 -7.21 5.73 20.88
CA GLY A 30 -6.44 5.47 22.11
C GLY A 30 -5.13 4.70 21.87
N LEU A 31 -4.55 4.81 20.66
CA LEU A 31 -3.32 4.14 20.25
C LEU A 31 -2.15 5.12 20.25
N THR A 32 -0.96 4.60 20.56
CA THR A 32 0.28 5.37 20.39
C THR A 32 0.59 5.57 18.90
N TYR A 33 1.44 6.58 18.60
CA TYR A 33 1.90 6.82 17.23
C TYR A 33 2.51 5.57 16.56
N LYS A 34 3.33 4.82 17.29
CA LYS A 34 3.94 3.57 16.78
C LYS A 34 2.87 2.52 16.44
N GLN A 35 1.90 2.33 17.32
CA GLN A 35 0.81 1.38 17.11
C GLN A 35 -0.06 1.74 15.90
N ILE A 36 -0.52 3.00 15.81
CA ILE A 36 -1.37 3.43 14.71
C ILE A 36 -0.61 3.42 13.37
N SER A 37 0.69 3.71 13.36
CA SER A 37 1.52 3.61 12.15
C SER A 37 1.59 2.18 11.62
N VAL A 38 1.79 1.19 12.49
CA VAL A 38 1.79 -0.23 12.11
C VAL A 38 0.41 -0.65 11.60
N VAL A 39 -0.65 -0.35 12.36
CA VAL A 39 -2.01 -0.71 11.97
C VAL A 39 -2.39 -0.09 10.63
N PHE A 40 -2.15 1.20 10.45
CA PHE A 40 -2.57 1.90 9.24
C PHE A 40 -1.70 1.54 8.03
N ASN A 41 -0.38 1.69 8.14
CA ASN A 41 0.52 1.53 6.99
C ASN A 41 0.72 0.06 6.58
N LEU A 42 0.78 -0.87 7.54
CA LEU A 42 1.00 -2.27 7.22
C LEU A 42 -0.32 -3.03 7.08
N TRP A 43 -1.23 -2.96 8.05
CA TRP A 43 -2.43 -3.79 8.03
C TRP A 43 -3.52 -3.21 7.15
N VAL A 44 -3.93 -1.95 7.38
CA VAL A 44 -5.06 -1.36 6.64
C VAL A 44 -4.70 -1.18 5.17
N GLN A 45 -3.59 -0.52 4.86
CA GLN A 45 -3.17 -0.31 3.48
C GLN A 45 -2.88 -1.64 2.76
N GLY A 46 -2.21 -2.59 3.42
CA GLY A 46 -1.95 -3.91 2.87
C GLY A 46 -3.23 -4.69 2.58
N ALA A 47 -4.20 -4.70 3.50
CA ALA A 47 -5.49 -5.34 3.30
C ALA A 47 -6.29 -4.69 2.15
N VAL A 48 -6.31 -3.35 2.08
CA VAL A 48 -6.99 -2.63 0.99
C VAL A 48 -6.36 -2.97 -0.36
N LEU A 49 -5.03 -3.04 -0.46
CA LEU A 49 -4.37 -3.47 -1.70
C LEU A 49 -4.68 -4.92 -2.06
N ALA A 50 -4.67 -5.84 -1.09
CA ALA A 50 -5.00 -7.24 -1.33
C ALA A 50 -6.44 -7.40 -1.83
N LEU A 51 -7.40 -6.74 -1.20
CA LEU A 51 -8.81 -6.76 -1.59
C LEU A 51 -9.03 -6.10 -2.96
N SER A 52 -8.43 -4.93 -3.21
CA SER A 52 -8.53 -4.25 -4.49
C SER A 52 -7.87 -5.03 -5.63
N GLY A 53 -6.80 -5.77 -5.36
CA GLY A 53 -6.14 -6.65 -6.33
C GLY A 53 -6.98 -7.87 -6.71
N LEU A 54 -7.90 -8.32 -5.85
CA LEU A 54 -8.86 -9.39 -6.14
C LEU A 54 -10.10 -8.89 -6.90
N ALA A 55 -10.43 -7.61 -6.81
CA ALA A 55 -11.65 -7.06 -7.41
C ALA A 55 -11.76 -7.32 -8.94
N PRO A 56 -10.70 -7.16 -9.76
CA PRO A 56 -10.76 -7.48 -11.18
C PRO A 56 -11.14 -8.94 -11.47
N PHE A 57 -10.64 -9.89 -10.68
CA PHE A 57 -11.00 -11.30 -10.80
C PHE A 57 -12.50 -11.51 -10.53
N VAL A 58 -13.03 -10.94 -9.45
CA VAL A 58 -14.45 -11.07 -9.10
C VAL A 58 -15.33 -10.52 -10.22
N ILE A 59 -14.98 -9.37 -10.81
CA ILE A 59 -15.72 -8.77 -11.93
C ILE A 59 -15.65 -9.68 -13.17
N ALA A 60 -14.47 -10.23 -13.49
CA ALA A 60 -14.34 -11.14 -14.64
C ALA A 60 -15.18 -12.42 -14.49
N VAL A 61 -15.23 -12.99 -13.27
CA VAL A 61 -16.10 -14.14 -12.96
C VAL A 61 -17.57 -13.76 -13.11
N TYR A 62 -17.97 -12.60 -12.62
CA TYR A 62 -19.34 -12.12 -12.78
C TYR A 62 -19.73 -11.99 -14.28
N LYS A 63 -18.87 -11.37 -15.09
CA LYS A 63 -19.08 -11.25 -16.55
C LYS A 63 -19.10 -12.62 -17.25
N MET A 64 -18.28 -13.57 -16.81
CA MET A 64 -18.30 -14.95 -17.31
C MET A 64 -19.63 -15.65 -17.00
N MET A 65 -20.26 -15.38 -15.86
CA MET A 65 -21.57 -15.94 -15.48
C MET A 65 -22.70 -15.29 -16.29
N GLU A 66 -22.58 -14.02 -16.64
CA GLU A 66 -23.55 -13.25 -17.42
C GLU A 66 -23.53 -13.68 -18.92
N SER A 67 -22.35 -13.85 -19.47
CA SER A 67 -22.13 -14.29 -20.86
C SER A 67 -20.94 -15.24 -20.93
N PHE A 68 -21.22 -16.57 -20.98
CA PHE A 68 -20.18 -17.57 -21.07
C PHE A 68 -19.38 -17.43 -22.36
N SER A 69 -18.08 -17.12 -22.22
CA SER A 69 -17.13 -17.04 -23.32
C SER A 69 -15.76 -17.59 -22.86
N MET A 70 -15.09 -18.31 -23.75
CA MET A 70 -13.73 -18.81 -23.51
C MET A 70 -12.76 -17.66 -23.17
N TRP A 71 -13.00 -16.49 -23.73
CA TRP A 71 -12.20 -15.28 -23.42
C TRP A 71 -12.32 -14.86 -21.94
N TRP A 72 -13.52 -14.84 -21.39
CA TRP A 72 -13.74 -14.50 -19.98
C TRP A 72 -13.15 -15.56 -19.04
N LEU A 73 -13.17 -16.83 -19.44
CA LEU A 73 -12.55 -17.91 -18.69
C LEU A 73 -11.02 -17.71 -18.60
N LEU A 74 -10.35 -17.45 -19.72
CA LEU A 74 -8.90 -17.20 -19.75
C LEU A 74 -8.54 -15.94 -18.97
N LEU A 75 -9.30 -14.87 -19.15
CA LEU A 75 -9.06 -13.60 -18.47
C LEU A 75 -9.24 -13.75 -16.95
N SER A 76 -10.27 -14.46 -16.49
CA SER A 76 -10.46 -14.71 -15.06
C SER A 76 -9.31 -15.52 -14.44
N ALA A 77 -8.76 -16.51 -15.17
CA ALA A 77 -7.60 -17.27 -14.70
C ALA A 77 -6.36 -16.38 -14.53
N VAL A 78 -6.08 -15.48 -15.49
CA VAL A 78 -4.96 -14.52 -15.37
C VAL A 78 -5.17 -13.55 -14.20
N LEU A 79 -6.38 -13.03 -14.05
CA LEU A 79 -6.72 -12.09 -12.97
C LEU A 79 -6.73 -12.77 -11.59
N LEU A 80 -7.02 -14.07 -11.54
CA LEU A 80 -6.86 -14.85 -10.31
C LEU A 80 -5.39 -14.90 -9.87
N VAL A 81 -4.47 -15.20 -10.79
CA VAL A 81 -3.03 -15.20 -10.48
C VAL A 81 -2.56 -13.81 -10.03
N TYR A 82 -3.05 -12.77 -10.72
CA TYR A 82 -2.78 -11.38 -10.33
C TYR A 82 -3.26 -11.08 -8.91
N GLY A 83 -4.51 -11.40 -8.56
CA GLY A 83 -5.06 -11.20 -7.21
C GLY A 83 -4.34 -12.02 -6.14
N ILE A 84 -4.00 -13.29 -6.44
CA ILE A 84 -3.22 -14.14 -5.53
C ILE A 84 -1.85 -13.52 -5.23
N ALA A 85 -1.20 -12.87 -6.20
CA ALA A 85 0.08 -12.20 -5.97
C ALA A 85 -0.04 -11.08 -4.93
N TYR A 86 -1.12 -10.29 -4.93
CA TYR A 86 -1.37 -9.27 -3.90
C TYR A 86 -1.61 -9.88 -2.52
N VAL A 87 -2.42 -10.93 -2.44
CA VAL A 87 -2.69 -11.64 -1.17
C VAL A 87 -1.40 -12.26 -0.63
N TYR A 88 -0.61 -12.89 -1.50
CA TYR A 88 0.68 -13.47 -1.12
C TYR A 88 1.65 -12.41 -0.60
N ALA A 89 1.77 -11.26 -1.28
CA ALA A 89 2.61 -10.16 -0.85
C ALA A 89 2.15 -9.62 0.52
N PHE A 90 0.84 -9.49 0.73
CA PHE A 90 0.27 -9.08 2.02
C PHE A 90 0.58 -10.08 3.14
N ILE A 91 0.39 -11.38 2.90
CA ILE A 91 0.73 -12.43 3.89
C ILE A 91 2.23 -12.40 4.22
N LYS A 92 3.10 -12.26 3.21
CA LYS A 92 4.55 -12.16 3.42
C LYS A 92 4.93 -10.93 4.23
N MET A 93 4.30 -9.80 3.97
CA MET A 93 4.47 -8.60 4.77
C MET A 93 4.04 -8.82 6.23
N LEU A 94 2.87 -9.42 6.46
CA LEU A 94 2.40 -9.74 7.82
C LEU A 94 3.35 -10.70 8.55
N GLN A 95 3.90 -11.69 7.85
CA GLN A 95 4.88 -12.62 8.41
C GLN A 95 6.19 -11.91 8.77
N HIS A 96 6.66 -11.00 7.93
CA HIS A 96 7.89 -10.23 8.17
C HIS A 96 7.76 -9.31 9.39
N TYR A 97 6.61 -8.67 9.56
CA TYR A 97 6.33 -7.77 10.68
C TYR A 97 5.51 -8.44 11.81
N HIS A 98 5.59 -9.78 11.93
CA HIS A 98 4.90 -10.54 12.99
C HIS A 98 5.62 -10.38 14.33
N LEU A 99 5.57 -9.18 14.88
CA LEU A 99 6.21 -8.77 16.13
C LEU A 99 5.23 -7.92 16.95
N PRO A 100 5.47 -7.73 18.26
CA PRO A 100 4.74 -6.72 19.03
C PRO A 100 4.83 -5.35 18.34
N PHE A 101 3.76 -4.55 18.40
CA PHE A 101 3.62 -3.29 17.65
C PHE A 101 4.86 -2.38 17.68
N ASN A 102 5.49 -2.22 18.85
CA ASN A 102 6.68 -1.37 18.97
C ASN A 102 7.87 -1.95 18.19
N ALA A 103 8.09 -3.26 18.29
CA ALA A 103 9.17 -3.94 17.58
C ALA A 103 8.90 -4.00 16.07
N ALA A 104 7.65 -4.18 15.65
CA ALA A 104 7.26 -4.12 14.24
C ALA A 104 7.47 -2.72 13.65
N PHE A 105 7.16 -1.67 14.43
CA PHE A 105 7.44 -0.29 14.03
C PHE A 105 8.94 -0.04 13.86
N ASP A 106 9.74 -0.43 14.86
CA ASP A 106 11.19 -0.22 14.83
C ASP A 106 11.84 -0.99 13.67
N LEU A 107 11.40 -2.23 13.38
CA LEU A 107 11.83 -2.99 12.21
C LEU A 107 11.45 -2.29 10.90
N CYS A 108 10.23 -1.73 10.80
CA CYS A 108 9.80 -0.99 9.63
C CYS A 108 10.66 0.27 9.39
N VAL A 109 11.01 0.98 10.47
CA VAL A 109 11.93 2.14 10.39
C VAL A 109 13.30 1.71 9.89
N ASP A 110 13.87 0.63 10.45
CA ASP A 110 15.17 0.09 10.04
C ASP A 110 15.18 -0.31 8.55
N ASP A 111 14.13 -0.97 8.07
CA ASP A 111 13.99 -1.35 6.66
C ASP A 111 13.92 -0.11 5.75
N MET A 112 13.16 0.93 6.16
CA MET A 112 13.09 2.19 5.42
C MET A 112 14.42 2.95 5.42
N GLU A 113 15.16 2.95 6.53
CA GLU A 113 16.50 3.56 6.61
C GLU A 113 17.51 2.83 5.74
N ARG A 114 17.51 1.49 5.73
CA ARG A 114 18.34 0.69 4.82
C ARG A 114 18.06 1.00 3.37
N LEU A 115 16.77 1.13 3.02
CA LEU A 115 16.34 1.49 1.67
C LEU A 115 16.75 2.92 1.30
N ALA A 116 16.65 3.86 2.25
CA ALA A 116 17.09 5.24 2.08
C ALA A 116 18.60 5.33 1.80
N MET A 117 19.40 4.56 2.54
CA MET A 117 20.85 4.46 2.27
C MET A 117 21.13 3.89 0.87
N LYS A 118 20.41 2.83 0.47
CA LYS A 118 20.59 2.20 -0.85
C LYS A 118 20.19 3.13 -2.00
N TRP A 119 19.18 3.97 -1.81
CA TRP A 119 18.70 4.92 -2.82
C TRP A 119 19.34 6.30 -2.72
N HIS A 120 20.33 6.49 -1.84
CA HIS A 120 20.99 7.78 -1.58
C HIS A 120 20.00 8.92 -1.29
N THR A 121 18.95 8.63 -0.52
CA THR A 121 17.87 9.55 -0.17
C THR A 121 17.63 9.60 1.34
N THR A 122 16.56 10.24 1.77
CA THR A 122 16.19 10.34 3.19
C THR A 122 15.10 9.35 3.56
N TYR A 123 15.03 8.96 4.84
CA TYR A 123 13.95 8.15 5.40
C TYR A 123 12.55 8.71 5.05
N GLN A 124 12.36 10.04 5.18
CA GLN A 124 11.08 10.69 4.88
C GLN A 124 10.67 10.50 3.43
N MET A 125 11.62 10.60 2.50
CA MET A 125 11.35 10.41 1.07
C MET A 125 10.95 8.96 0.77
N VAL A 126 11.68 7.98 1.33
CA VAL A 126 11.35 6.55 1.15
C VAL A 126 9.96 6.25 1.70
N ASN A 127 9.63 6.77 2.88
CA ASN A 127 8.33 6.59 3.52
C ASN A 127 7.19 7.13 2.62
N LEU A 128 7.34 8.35 2.09
CA LEU A 128 6.37 8.93 1.15
C LEU A 128 6.23 8.11 -0.13
N ILE A 129 7.35 7.65 -0.70
CA ILE A 129 7.33 6.86 -1.94
C ILE A 129 6.58 5.53 -1.70
N ILE A 130 6.90 4.81 -0.64
CA ILE A 130 6.35 3.47 -0.39
C ILE A 130 4.90 3.54 0.10
N PHE A 131 4.63 4.31 1.16
CA PHE A 131 3.32 4.28 1.80
C PHE A 131 2.28 5.22 1.17
N ILE A 132 2.71 6.16 0.33
CA ILE A 132 1.77 7.07 -0.33
C ILE A 132 1.81 6.87 -1.84
N LEU A 133 2.94 7.17 -2.49
CA LEU A 133 3.00 7.18 -3.95
C LEU A 133 2.76 5.78 -4.54
N PHE A 134 3.53 4.80 -4.09
CA PHE A 134 3.43 3.42 -4.59
C PHE A 134 2.06 2.80 -4.25
N TYR A 135 1.57 3.04 -3.03
CA TYR A 135 0.23 2.61 -2.61
C TYR A 135 -0.87 3.19 -3.50
N LEU A 136 -0.86 4.51 -3.75
CA LEU A 136 -1.86 5.18 -4.58
C LEU A 136 -1.81 4.74 -6.04
N ILE A 137 -0.60 4.50 -6.58
CA ILE A 137 -0.43 3.99 -7.95
C ILE A 137 -1.04 2.59 -8.07
N LEU A 138 -0.72 1.68 -7.17
CA LEU A 138 -1.26 0.32 -7.21
C LEU A 138 -2.77 0.28 -7.00
N LEU A 139 -3.27 1.05 -6.04
CA LEU A 139 -4.70 1.15 -5.78
C LEU A 139 -5.44 1.75 -6.99
N GLY A 140 -4.92 2.83 -7.55
CA GLY A 140 -5.47 3.47 -8.75
C GLY A 140 -5.48 2.52 -9.95
N LEU A 141 -4.42 1.73 -10.16
CA LEU A 141 -4.33 0.73 -11.20
C LEU A 141 -5.42 -0.35 -11.02
N ASN A 142 -5.59 -0.88 -9.81
CA ASN A 142 -6.61 -1.88 -9.50
C ASN A 142 -8.03 -1.35 -9.75
N ILE A 143 -8.31 -0.10 -9.36
CA ILE A 143 -9.60 0.56 -9.61
C ILE A 143 -9.82 0.75 -11.11
N LEU A 144 -8.80 1.20 -11.84
CA LEU A 144 -8.89 1.44 -13.29
C LEU A 144 -9.18 0.12 -14.05
N ILE A 145 -8.46 -0.95 -13.73
CA ILE A 145 -8.68 -2.27 -14.32
C ILE A 145 -10.11 -2.76 -14.01
N SER A 146 -10.54 -2.65 -12.76
CA SER A 146 -11.87 -3.05 -12.33
C SER A 146 -12.97 -2.28 -13.05
N TYR A 147 -12.81 -0.96 -13.17
CA TYR A 147 -13.74 -0.10 -13.89
C TYR A 147 -13.83 -0.47 -15.38
N TYR A 148 -12.67 -0.66 -16.02
CA TYR A 148 -12.62 -1.05 -17.44
C TYR A 148 -13.30 -2.40 -17.69
N LEU A 149 -13.02 -3.41 -16.87
CA LEU A 149 -13.67 -4.73 -16.97
C LEU A 149 -15.19 -4.67 -16.75
N TYR A 150 -15.62 -3.82 -15.81
CA TYR A 150 -17.05 -3.64 -15.56
C TYR A 150 -17.77 -2.97 -16.75
N SER A 151 -17.08 -2.07 -17.46
CA SER A 151 -17.64 -1.35 -18.61
C SER A 151 -17.71 -2.18 -19.91
N LEU A 152 -17.00 -3.30 -19.99
CA LEU A 152 -17.09 -4.26 -21.12
C LEU A 152 -18.35 -5.11 -21.01
#